data_0decd49e81f0c59170f2e05bcdcdaa0e
#
_entry.id   0decd49e81f0c59170f2e05bcdcdaa0e
#
_cell.length_a   1.000
_cell.length_b   1.000
_cell.length_c   1.000
_cell.angle_alpha   90.00
_cell.angle_beta   90.00
_cell.angle_gamma   90.00
#
_symmetry.space_group_name_H-M   'P 1'
#
loop_
_entity.id
_entity.type
_entity.pdbx_description
1 polymer ?
#
loop_
_entity_poly.entity_id
_entity_poly.type
_entity_poly.pdbx_seq_one_letter_code
_entity_poly.pdbx_strand_id
1 'polypeptide(L)'
;CSSDLRNYDFNTLSGDPLETLYYPTSGEQSDYLDQLGFPGQYPFTRGIHANMYRGKLWTMRQFSGFGTPKETNERYHFLMKEGQMGLSIAYDMPTLMGYDPGHPHSDGEVGKCGVSVASLKDMEILFNGINLGDISVSQTINGPAIILLAFYIAVADKQGVAKDKLRGTLQNDILKEFIAQKEWIFPPEASMRVITDMMQYCTKHLPQFNTISISGYHIREAGSTAAQELAFTLADGFTYVEYAKKAGLDVDEFAHGEEEWGCLKVL
;
A
#
# COMPACT_ATOMS: atom_id res chain seq x y z
N CYS A 1 -3.11 26.39 -4.05
CA CYS A 1 -3.86 25.89 -4.19
C CYS A 1 -5.27 25.85 -4.78
N SER A 2 -5.81 26.89 -5.43
CA SER A 2 -7.10 26.76 -6.14
C SER A 2 -7.01 25.93 -7.44
N SER A 3 -5.80 25.76 -7.99
CA SER A 3 -5.54 24.97 -9.20
C SER A 3 -5.67 23.45 -9.00
N ASP A 4 -5.67 22.99 -7.74
CA ASP A 4 -5.65 21.57 -7.40
C ASP A 4 -7.04 21.03 -6.99
N LEU A 5 -8.08 21.84 -7.19
CA LEU A 5 -9.46 21.43 -6.92
C LEU A 5 -10.06 20.69 -8.12
N ARG A 6 -10.89 19.68 -7.83
CA ARG A 6 -11.72 19.05 -8.87
C ARG A 6 -12.64 20.08 -9.50
N ASN A 7 -12.94 19.92 -10.78
CA ASN A 7 -13.95 20.74 -11.48
C ASN A 7 -15.37 20.31 -10.99
N TYR A 8 -15.78 20.89 -9.87
CA TYR A 8 -17.04 20.59 -9.19
C TYR A 8 -17.50 21.81 -8.38
N ASP A 9 -18.78 22.10 -8.38
CA ASP A 9 -19.37 23.18 -7.58
C ASP A 9 -19.61 22.71 -6.15
N PHE A 10 -18.76 23.17 -5.21
CA PHE A 10 -18.90 22.82 -3.80
C PHE A 10 -19.88 23.73 -3.10
N ASN A 11 -21.13 23.30 -3.03
CA ASN A 11 -22.23 24.02 -2.40
C ASN A 11 -22.90 23.19 -1.31
N THR A 12 -23.59 23.87 -0.39
CA THR A 12 -24.53 23.21 0.52
C THR A 12 -25.75 22.69 -0.26
N LEU A 13 -26.58 21.87 0.39
CA LEU A 13 -27.87 21.44 -0.20
C LEU A 13 -28.82 22.63 -0.49
N SER A 14 -28.63 23.77 0.19
CA SER A 14 -29.39 25.00 -0.03
C SER A 14 -28.82 25.87 -1.16
N GLY A 15 -27.69 25.48 -1.75
CA GLY A 15 -27.05 26.21 -2.85
C GLY A 15 -26.00 27.24 -2.42
N ASP A 16 -25.72 27.37 -1.12
CA ASP A 16 -24.71 28.32 -0.64
C ASP A 16 -23.29 27.79 -0.95
N PRO A 17 -22.38 28.62 -1.46
CA PRO A 17 -21.01 28.18 -1.75
C PRO A 17 -20.24 27.84 -0.47
N LEU A 18 -19.44 26.78 -0.52
CA LEU A 18 -18.58 26.35 0.56
C LEU A 18 -17.16 26.84 0.32
N GLU A 19 -16.55 27.44 1.33
CA GLU A 19 -15.14 27.82 1.31
C GLU A 19 -14.23 26.58 1.21
N THR A 20 -13.07 26.74 0.61
CA THR A 20 -12.08 25.66 0.49
C THR A 20 -11.60 25.20 1.85
N LEU A 21 -11.50 26.12 2.81
CA LEU A 21 -11.03 25.87 4.16
C LEU A 21 -11.70 26.83 5.16
N TYR A 22 -12.20 26.29 6.25
CA TYR A 22 -12.68 27.07 7.39
C TYR A 22 -11.65 27.07 8.50
N TYR A 23 -11.26 28.24 8.98
CA TYR A 23 -10.33 28.44 10.07
C TYR A 23 -10.62 29.76 10.81
N PRO A 24 -10.15 29.96 12.06
CA PRO A 24 -10.33 31.22 12.76
C PRO A 24 -9.68 32.39 12.01
N THR A 25 -10.46 33.44 11.75
CA THR A 25 -10.01 34.64 11.04
C THR A 25 -9.60 35.79 11.95
N SER A 26 -9.87 35.66 13.27
CA SER A 26 -9.58 36.73 14.28
C SER A 26 -9.27 36.12 15.66
N GLY A 27 -8.39 36.74 16.41
CA GLY A 27 -8.17 36.60 17.85
C GLY A 27 -7.45 35.34 18.33
N GLU A 28 -7.76 34.17 17.82
CA GLU A 28 -7.24 32.86 18.28
C GLU A 28 -6.30 32.20 17.26
N GLN A 29 -5.77 32.96 16.32
CA GLN A 29 -5.03 32.43 15.18
C GLN A 29 -3.67 31.82 15.59
N SER A 30 -3.02 32.34 16.64
CA SER A 30 -1.76 31.81 17.13
C SER A 30 -1.93 30.40 17.74
N ASP A 31 -2.96 30.23 18.58
CA ASP A 31 -3.23 28.94 19.21
C ASP A 31 -3.68 27.88 18.21
N TYR A 32 -4.39 28.29 17.16
CA TYR A 32 -4.84 27.37 16.12
C TYR A 32 -3.67 26.74 15.35
N LEU A 33 -2.68 27.55 14.98
CA LEU A 33 -1.51 27.04 14.23
C LEU A 33 -0.64 26.10 15.09
N ASP A 34 -0.52 26.41 16.38
CA ASP A 34 0.29 25.62 17.30
C ASP A 34 -0.40 24.31 17.73
N GLN A 35 -1.73 24.32 17.84
CA GLN A 35 -2.49 23.19 18.35
C GLN A 35 -3.05 22.27 17.25
N LEU A 36 -3.52 22.84 16.14
CA LEU A 36 -4.21 22.11 15.08
C LEU A 36 -3.48 22.14 13.73
N GLY A 37 -2.89 23.27 13.37
CA GLY A 37 -2.30 23.48 12.06
C GLY A 37 -3.30 23.50 10.90
N PHE A 38 -2.81 23.74 9.69
CA PHE A 38 -3.59 23.62 8.48
C PHE A 38 -3.58 22.17 7.92
N PRO A 39 -4.61 21.77 7.14
CA PRO A 39 -4.58 20.51 6.42
C PRO A 39 -3.32 20.40 5.54
N GLY A 40 -2.69 19.25 5.49
CA GLY A 40 -1.45 19.01 4.74
C GLY A 40 -0.18 19.50 5.44
N GLN A 41 -0.26 19.97 6.68
CA GLN A 41 0.87 20.41 7.48
C GLN A 41 0.92 19.70 8.83
N TYR A 42 2.14 19.48 9.34
CA TYR A 42 2.32 18.95 10.69
C TYR A 42 1.57 19.83 11.72
N PRO A 43 0.86 19.25 12.69
CA PRO A 43 0.79 17.84 13.11
C PRO A 43 -0.27 16.98 12.38
N PHE A 44 -0.76 17.38 11.21
CA PHE A 44 -1.71 16.68 10.34
C PHE A 44 -3.08 16.37 10.97
N THR A 45 -3.45 17.06 12.02
CA THR A 45 -4.71 16.84 12.75
C THR A 45 -5.95 17.11 11.91
N ARG A 46 -5.83 17.89 10.84
CA ARG A 46 -6.90 18.23 9.91
C ARG A 46 -6.79 17.54 8.56
N GLY A 47 -5.97 16.51 8.45
CA GLY A 47 -5.77 15.72 7.24
C GLY A 47 -4.40 15.93 6.61
N ILE A 48 -3.97 14.93 5.86
CA ILE A 48 -2.64 14.85 5.24
C ILE A 48 -2.50 15.66 3.95
N HIS A 49 -3.62 16.03 3.33
CA HIS A 49 -3.64 16.83 2.10
C HIS A 49 -4.35 18.18 2.34
N ALA A 50 -3.85 19.25 1.71
CA ALA A 50 -4.39 20.57 1.86
C ALA A 50 -5.88 20.68 1.46
N ASN A 51 -6.28 19.96 0.42
CA ASN A 51 -7.62 20.01 -0.16
C ASN A 51 -8.44 18.73 0.04
N MET A 52 -7.83 17.66 0.58
CA MET A 52 -8.49 16.36 0.80
C MET A 52 -9.35 15.94 -0.41
N TYR A 53 -10.60 15.56 -0.19
CA TYR A 53 -11.52 15.08 -1.25
C TYR A 53 -12.03 16.18 -2.19
N ARG A 54 -11.74 17.45 -1.95
CA ARG A 54 -11.98 18.54 -2.90
C ARG A 54 -10.97 18.51 -4.05
N GLY A 55 -9.70 18.11 -3.77
CA GLY A 55 -8.68 17.91 -4.79
C GLY A 55 -8.89 16.59 -5.53
N LYS A 56 -8.92 15.48 -4.80
CA LYS A 56 -9.03 14.12 -5.37
C LYS A 56 -9.94 13.26 -4.50
N LEU A 57 -10.81 12.49 -5.12
CA LEU A 57 -11.59 11.47 -4.41
C LEU A 57 -10.68 10.32 -3.97
N TRP A 58 -11.14 9.56 -2.97
CA TRP A 58 -10.46 8.32 -2.56
C TRP A 58 -10.32 7.34 -3.72
N THR A 59 -9.28 6.56 -3.68
CA THR A 59 -9.06 5.51 -4.68
C THR A 59 -10.06 4.37 -4.47
N MET A 60 -10.86 4.10 -5.49
CA MET A 60 -11.71 2.91 -5.51
C MET A 60 -10.85 1.70 -5.86
N ARG A 61 -10.77 0.76 -4.91
CA ARG A 61 -9.91 -0.43 -5.03
C ARG A 61 -10.59 -1.63 -4.40
N GLN A 62 -10.76 -2.69 -5.17
CA GLN A 62 -11.30 -3.96 -4.70
C GLN A 62 -10.18 -5.00 -4.64
N PHE A 63 -10.12 -5.74 -3.53
CA PHE A 63 -9.26 -6.90 -3.38
C PHE A 63 -9.73 -8.01 -4.32
N SER A 64 -8.88 -8.46 -5.23
CA SER A 64 -9.26 -9.45 -6.24
C SER A 64 -8.06 -10.24 -6.75
N GLY A 65 -8.31 -11.50 -7.04
CA GLY A 65 -7.39 -12.47 -7.59
C GLY A 65 -8.00 -13.86 -7.41
N PHE A 66 -7.99 -14.66 -8.47
CA PHE A 66 -8.51 -16.02 -8.45
C PHE A 66 -8.04 -16.77 -9.69
N GLY A 67 -7.70 -18.04 -9.53
CA GLY A 67 -7.36 -18.92 -10.64
C GLY A 67 -6.03 -18.53 -11.30
N THR A 68 -6.05 -18.45 -12.60
CA THR A 68 -4.89 -18.13 -13.43
C THR A 68 -4.64 -16.62 -13.54
N PRO A 69 -3.41 -16.19 -13.89
CA PRO A 69 -3.12 -14.79 -14.20
C PRO A 69 -4.01 -14.20 -15.28
N LYS A 70 -4.42 -15.02 -16.25
CA LYS A 70 -5.31 -14.59 -17.35
C LYS A 70 -6.72 -14.29 -16.85
N GLU A 71 -7.32 -15.17 -16.07
CA GLU A 71 -8.67 -14.97 -15.50
C GLU A 71 -8.70 -13.74 -14.60
N THR A 72 -7.65 -13.56 -13.79
CA THR A 72 -7.53 -12.37 -12.94
C THR A 72 -7.31 -11.10 -13.76
N ASN A 73 -6.53 -11.13 -14.86
CA ASN A 73 -6.38 -10.01 -15.77
C ASN A 73 -7.74 -9.59 -16.40
N GLU A 74 -8.53 -10.55 -16.86
CA GLU A 74 -9.89 -10.28 -17.37
C GLU A 74 -10.77 -9.60 -16.30
N ARG A 75 -10.65 -10.04 -15.05
CA ARG A 75 -11.34 -9.41 -13.91
C ARG A 75 -10.85 -7.99 -13.66
N TYR A 76 -9.55 -7.71 -13.75
CA TYR A 76 -8.99 -6.37 -13.59
C TYR A 76 -9.49 -5.41 -14.66
N HIS A 77 -9.50 -5.83 -15.92
CA HIS A 77 -10.08 -5.03 -17.00
C HIS A 77 -11.56 -4.70 -16.76
N PHE A 78 -12.33 -5.68 -16.28
CA PHE A 78 -13.73 -5.45 -15.89
C PHE A 78 -13.84 -4.41 -14.77
N LEU A 79 -13.08 -4.56 -13.69
CA LEU A 79 -13.11 -3.65 -12.54
C LEU A 79 -12.71 -2.22 -12.92
N MET A 80 -11.68 -2.06 -13.75
CA MET A 80 -11.25 -0.76 -14.25
C MET A 80 -12.32 -0.11 -15.14
N LYS A 81 -13.01 -0.89 -15.96
CA LYS A 81 -14.15 -0.43 -16.77
C LYS A 81 -15.32 0.05 -15.90
N GLU A 82 -15.53 -0.59 -14.76
CA GLU A 82 -16.55 -0.21 -13.76
C GLU A 82 -16.11 0.95 -12.84
N GLY A 83 -14.96 1.61 -13.15
CA GLY A 83 -14.53 2.82 -12.48
C GLY A 83 -13.52 2.63 -11.35
N GLN A 84 -12.92 1.46 -11.19
CA GLN A 84 -11.82 1.32 -10.24
C GLN A 84 -10.56 2.06 -10.74
N MET A 85 -9.91 2.76 -9.82
CA MET A 85 -8.73 3.58 -10.10
C MET A 85 -7.43 2.95 -9.60
N GLY A 86 -7.51 1.83 -8.91
CA GLY A 86 -6.39 1.07 -8.39
C GLY A 86 -6.74 -0.40 -8.26
N LEU A 87 -5.72 -1.25 -8.23
CA LEU A 87 -5.85 -2.69 -8.09
C LEU A 87 -5.28 -3.16 -6.75
N SER A 88 -5.86 -4.23 -6.21
CA SER A 88 -5.35 -4.92 -5.03
C SER A 88 -5.32 -6.42 -5.32
N ILE A 89 -4.14 -7.00 -5.24
CA ILE A 89 -3.90 -8.39 -5.66
C ILE A 89 -4.09 -9.34 -4.49
N ALA A 90 -5.00 -10.31 -4.65
CA ALA A 90 -5.05 -11.50 -3.82
C ALA A 90 -4.17 -12.59 -4.47
N TYR A 91 -3.12 -13.01 -3.80
CA TYR A 91 -2.28 -14.13 -4.22
C TYR A 91 -2.76 -15.45 -3.59
N ASP A 92 -2.55 -16.57 -4.28
CA ASP A 92 -2.87 -17.90 -3.77
C ASP A 92 -1.84 -18.37 -2.72
N MET A 93 -2.20 -19.42 -1.96
CA MET A 93 -1.33 -19.96 -0.90
C MET A 93 0.06 -20.40 -1.40
N PRO A 94 0.21 -21.09 -2.54
CA PRO A 94 1.54 -21.38 -3.06
C PRO A 94 2.40 -20.14 -3.28
N THR A 95 1.85 -19.09 -3.89
CA THR A 95 2.55 -17.81 -4.08
C THR A 95 2.92 -17.15 -2.75
N LEU A 96 1.99 -17.11 -1.78
CA LEU A 96 2.23 -16.54 -0.44
C LEU A 96 3.31 -17.28 0.34
N MET A 97 3.39 -18.60 0.18
CA MET A 97 4.36 -19.46 0.85
C MET A 97 5.66 -19.67 0.07
N GLY A 98 5.78 -19.08 -1.14
CA GLY A 98 6.96 -19.21 -2.00
C GLY A 98 7.15 -20.60 -2.61
N TYR A 99 6.07 -21.34 -2.83
CA TYR A 99 6.09 -22.64 -3.51
C TYR A 99 5.74 -22.50 -4.99
N ASP A 100 6.40 -23.27 -5.82
CA ASP A 100 5.97 -23.45 -7.21
C ASP A 100 4.62 -24.18 -7.29
N PRO A 101 3.80 -23.92 -8.31
CA PRO A 101 2.50 -24.62 -8.48
C PRO A 101 2.60 -26.14 -8.56
N GLY A 102 3.73 -26.66 -9.03
CA GLY A 102 4.00 -28.11 -9.11
C GLY A 102 4.55 -28.73 -7.82
N HIS A 103 4.74 -27.96 -6.76
CA HIS A 103 5.24 -28.49 -5.49
C HIS A 103 4.17 -29.33 -4.78
N PRO A 104 4.51 -30.45 -4.10
CA PRO A 104 3.52 -31.29 -3.43
C PRO A 104 2.61 -30.55 -2.43
N HIS A 105 3.12 -29.52 -1.75
CA HIS A 105 2.32 -28.68 -0.84
C HIS A 105 1.36 -27.72 -1.55
N SER A 106 1.50 -27.55 -2.86
CA SER A 106 0.62 -26.71 -3.68
C SER A 106 -0.60 -27.47 -4.22
N ASP A 107 -0.62 -28.80 -4.04
CA ASP A 107 -1.71 -29.63 -4.57
C ASP A 107 -3.07 -29.21 -3.97
N GLY A 108 -3.99 -28.90 -4.86
CA GLY A 108 -5.32 -28.44 -4.50
C GLY A 108 -5.43 -26.99 -4.01
N GLU A 109 -4.34 -26.20 -3.92
CA GLU A 109 -4.35 -24.82 -3.43
C GLU A 109 -4.07 -23.78 -4.53
N VAL A 110 -3.54 -24.22 -5.69
CA VAL A 110 -3.22 -23.34 -6.82
C VAL A 110 -4.47 -22.58 -7.30
N GLY A 111 -4.43 -21.25 -7.26
CA GLY A 111 -5.49 -20.39 -7.76
C GLY A 111 -6.77 -20.33 -6.93
N LYS A 112 -6.85 -20.91 -5.74
CA LYS A 112 -8.08 -20.98 -4.93
C LYS A 112 -8.42 -19.69 -4.16
N CYS A 113 -7.51 -19.22 -3.31
CA CYS A 113 -7.73 -18.02 -2.48
C CYS A 113 -7.18 -16.76 -3.10
N GLY A 114 -6.57 -16.86 -4.27
CA GLY A 114 -5.95 -15.78 -4.98
C GLY A 114 -5.42 -16.23 -6.34
N VAL A 115 -4.73 -15.36 -7.04
CA VAL A 115 -4.07 -15.65 -8.31
C VAL A 115 -2.72 -16.32 -8.08
N SER A 116 -2.42 -17.36 -8.86
CA SER A 116 -1.12 -18.01 -8.86
C SER A 116 -0.12 -17.24 -9.71
N VAL A 117 0.98 -16.74 -9.10
CA VAL A 117 2.06 -16.02 -9.78
C VAL A 117 3.40 -16.61 -9.36
N ALA A 118 3.92 -17.53 -10.15
CA ALA A 118 5.19 -18.23 -9.88
C ALA A 118 6.35 -17.75 -10.74
N SER A 119 6.10 -16.93 -11.75
CA SER A 119 7.11 -16.46 -12.69
C SER A 119 6.85 -15.03 -13.18
N LEU A 120 7.91 -14.41 -13.75
CA LEU A 120 7.75 -13.13 -14.44
C LEU A 120 6.71 -13.20 -15.56
N LYS A 121 6.58 -14.36 -16.21
CA LYS A 121 5.59 -14.55 -17.29
C LYS A 121 4.16 -14.46 -16.77
N ASP A 122 3.89 -14.99 -15.59
CA ASP A 122 2.59 -14.87 -14.95
C ASP A 122 2.26 -13.41 -14.60
N MET A 123 3.24 -12.67 -14.10
CA MET A 123 3.08 -11.23 -13.81
C MET A 123 2.84 -10.43 -15.11
N GLU A 124 3.51 -10.77 -16.21
CA GLU A 124 3.25 -10.16 -17.52
C GLU A 124 1.82 -10.41 -18.00
N ILE A 125 1.32 -11.63 -17.82
CA ILE A 125 -0.06 -11.99 -18.21
C ILE A 125 -1.05 -11.25 -17.30
N LEU A 126 -0.77 -11.19 -16.00
CA LEU A 126 -1.62 -10.52 -15.01
C LEU A 126 -1.85 -9.04 -15.34
N PHE A 127 -0.82 -8.35 -15.84
CA PHE A 127 -0.90 -6.93 -16.21
C PHE A 127 -0.97 -6.68 -17.72
N ASN A 128 -1.30 -7.71 -18.51
CA ASN A 128 -1.42 -7.53 -19.94
C ASN A 128 -2.49 -6.49 -20.31
N GLY A 129 -2.10 -5.47 -21.08
CA GLY A 129 -2.99 -4.38 -21.49
C GLY A 129 -3.31 -3.35 -20.39
N ILE A 130 -2.67 -3.44 -19.23
CA ILE A 130 -2.81 -2.48 -18.11
C ILE A 130 -1.49 -1.72 -17.96
N ASN A 131 -1.54 -0.40 -18.16
CA ASN A 131 -0.37 0.46 -17.97
C ASN A 131 -0.10 0.73 -16.49
N LEU A 132 1.02 0.26 -15.98
CA LEU A 132 1.38 0.39 -14.56
C LEU A 132 1.70 1.83 -14.13
N GLY A 133 1.95 2.73 -15.08
CA GLY A 133 2.14 4.17 -14.79
C GLY A 133 0.83 4.91 -14.49
N ASP A 134 -0.31 4.38 -14.91
CA ASP A 134 -1.61 5.05 -14.79
C ASP A 134 -2.39 4.64 -13.54
N ILE A 135 -2.02 3.53 -12.90
CA ILE A 135 -2.73 2.96 -11.75
C ILE A 135 -1.84 2.82 -10.53
N SER A 136 -2.45 2.63 -9.37
CA SER A 136 -1.75 2.15 -8.17
C SER A 136 -2.11 0.69 -7.89
N VAL A 137 -1.12 -0.10 -7.43
CA VAL A 137 -1.30 -1.53 -7.20
C VAL A 137 -0.89 -1.90 -5.77
N SER A 138 -1.85 -2.35 -4.98
CA SER A 138 -1.56 -2.97 -3.68
C SER A 138 -1.32 -4.47 -3.84
N GLN A 139 -0.30 -4.97 -3.19
CA GLN A 139 0.08 -6.38 -3.22
C GLN A 139 0.07 -6.95 -1.80
N THR A 140 -0.83 -7.90 -1.56
CA THR A 140 -0.98 -8.55 -0.27
C THR A 140 0.00 -9.73 -0.19
N ILE A 141 1.27 -9.41 0.00
CA ILE A 141 2.38 -10.36 -0.03
C ILE A 141 3.42 -10.02 1.05
N ASN A 142 3.98 -11.01 1.72
CA ASN A 142 4.91 -10.86 2.84
C ASN A 142 6.24 -11.60 2.58
N GLY A 143 6.36 -12.87 2.89
CA GLY A 143 7.61 -13.62 2.73
C GLY A 143 8.27 -13.47 1.35
N PRO A 144 7.58 -13.73 0.24
CA PRO A 144 8.12 -13.60 -1.12
C PRO A 144 7.96 -12.20 -1.72
N ALA A 145 7.64 -11.17 -0.94
CA ALA A 145 7.36 -9.81 -1.45
C ALA A 145 8.49 -9.25 -2.33
N ILE A 146 9.75 -9.52 -2.00
CA ILE A 146 10.90 -9.07 -2.80
C ILE A 146 10.87 -9.63 -4.23
N ILE A 147 10.44 -10.88 -4.40
CA ILE A 147 10.35 -11.54 -5.71
C ILE A 147 9.20 -10.93 -6.52
N LEU A 148 8.02 -10.77 -5.91
CA LEU A 148 6.85 -10.21 -6.58
C LEU A 148 7.07 -8.74 -6.94
N LEU A 149 7.75 -7.97 -6.10
CA LEU A 149 8.16 -6.61 -6.42
C LEU A 149 9.14 -6.58 -7.61
N ALA A 150 10.11 -7.48 -7.64
CA ALA A 150 11.05 -7.58 -8.75
C ALA A 150 10.32 -7.92 -10.07
N PHE A 151 9.37 -8.85 -10.06
CA PHE A 151 8.52 -9.14 -11.23
C PHE A 151 7.70 -7.93 -11.65
N TYR A 152 7.10 -7.23 -10.71
CA TYR A 152 6.30 -6.01 -10.97
C TYR A 152 7.14 -4.92 -11.64
N ILE A 153 8.34 -4.64 -11.13
CA ILE A 153 9.28 -3.68 -11.72
C ILE A 153 9.71 -4.13 -13.13
N ALA A 154 10.01 -5.42 -13.31
CA ALA A 154 10.40 -5.94 -14.61
C ALA A 154 9.27 -5.83 -15.66
N VAL A 155 8.01 -5.99 -15.27
CA VAL A 155 6.85 -5.72 -16.14
C VAL A 155 6.77 -4.24 -16.49
N ALA A 156 6.94 -3.35 -15.52
CA ALA A 156 6.96 -1.91 -15.76
C ALA A 156 8.09 -1.49 -16.72
N ASP A 157 9.29 -2.01 -16.52
CA ASP A 157 10.43 -1.78 -17.42
C ASP A 157 10.11 -2.24 -18.87
N LYS A 158 9.45 -3.39 -19.04
CA LYS A 158 9.00 -3.87 -20.34
C LYS A 158 7.90 -3.02 -20.98
N GLN A 159 7.07 -2.38 -20.16
CA GLN A 159 6.06 -1.43 -20.62
C GLN A 159 6.65 -0.03 -20.91
N GLY A 160 7.92 0.21 -20.60
CA GLY A 160 8.56 1.53 -20.72
C GLY A 160 8.11 2.53 -19.65
N VAL A 161 7.57 2.04 -18.54
CA VAL A 161 7.15 2.86 -17.40
C VAL A 161 8.36 3.13 -16.50
N ALA A 162 8.66 4.39 -16.27
CA ALA A 162 9.74 4.78 -15.37
C ALA A 162 9.41 4.40 -13.91
N LYS A 163 10.42 3.98 -13.16
CA LYS A 163 10.25 3.47 -11.79
C LYS A 163 9.66 4.51 -10.83
N ASP A 164 9.97 5.77 -11.02
CA ASP A 164 9.46 6.89 -10.25
C ASP A 164 7.95 7.17 -10.48
N LYS A 165 7.36 6.53 -11.49
CA LYS A 165 5.91 6.60 -11.77
C LYS A 165 5.13 5.44 -11.16
N LEU A 166 5.81 4.42 -10.66
CA LEU A 166 5.15 3.29 -10.03
C LEU A 166 4.57 3.67 -8.68
N ARG A 167 3.27 3.44 -8.53
CA ARG A 167 2.51 3.72 -7.30
C ARG A 167 1.89 2.45 -6.78
N GLY A 168 1.90 2.29 -5.49
CA GLY A 168 1.32 1.11 -4.88
C GLY A 168 1.78 0.87 -3.46
N THR A 169 1.46 -0.31 -2.97
CA THR A 169 1.79 -0.73 -1.61
C THR A 169 2.11 -2.21 -1.59
N LEU A 170 3.19 -2.60 -0.92
CA LEU A 170 3.39 -3.97 -0.46
C LEU A 170 2.88 -4.11 0.98
N GLN A 171 2.28 -5.24 1.32
CA GLN A 171 2.02 -5.52 2.74
C GLN A 171 3.35 -5.70 3.47
N ASN A 172 4.18 -6.64 3.07
CA ASN A 172 5.58 -6.80 3.48
C ASN A 172 5.80 -6.77 5.01
N ASP A 173 4.77 -7.16 5.76
CA ASP A 173 4.76 -7.20 7.23
C ASP A 173 5.02 -8.63 7.71
N ILE A 174 6.29 -8.95 7.92
CA ILE A 174 6.69 -10.29 8.33
C ILE A 174 6.49 -10.54 9.82
N LEU A 175 6.54 -9.52 10.67
CA LEU A 175 6.39 -9.69 12.11
C LEU A 175 5.00 -10.22 12.44
N LYS A 176 3.94 -9.69 11.80
CA LYS A 176 2.60 -10.23 11.97
C LYS A 176 2.47 -11.69 11.50
N GLU A 177 3.28 -12.12 10.53
CA GLU A 177 3.29 -13.51 10.10
C GLU A 177 3.77 -14.45 11.22
N PHE A 178 4.81 -14.03 11.96
CA PHE A 178 5.28 -14.80 13.12
C PHE A 178 4.27 -14.75 14.28
N ILE A 179 3.59 -13.63 14.47
CA ILE A 179 2.62 -13.46 15.55
C ILE A 179 1.31 -14.21 15.24
N ALA A 180 0.73 -14.03 14.05
CA ALA A 180 -0.66 -14.39 13.77
C ALA A 180 -0.86 -15.30 12.54
N GLN A 181 -0.46 -14.87 11.34
CA GLN A 181 -0.91 -15.47 10.07
C GLN A 181 -0.09 -16.70 9.65
N LYS A 182 1.18 -16.81 10.07
CA LYS A 182 2.08 -17.97 9.88
C LYS A 182 2.57 -18.19 8.43
N GLU A 183 2.46 -17.24 7.54
CA GLU A 183 2.95 -17.29 6.15
C GLU A 183 4.38 -16.76 6.05
N TRP A 184 5.32 -17.32 6.79
CA TRP A 184 6.73 -16.96 6.78
C TRP A 184 7.58 -18.00 6.07
N ILE A 185 8.67 -17.57 5.43
CA ILE A 185 9.59 -18.43 4.65
C ILE A 185 10.96 -18.50 5.33
N PHE A 186 11.47 -17.35 5.79
CA PHE A 186 12.79 -17.24 6.41
C PHE A 186 12.70 -17.00 7.92
N PRO A 187 13.76 -17.29 8.69
CA PRO A 187 13.85 -16.89 10.09
C PRO A 187 13.70 -15.37 10.26
N PRO A 188 13.29 -14.88 11.46
CA PRO A 188 12.99 -13.45 11.68
C PRO A 188 14.09 -12.50 11.24
N GLU A 189 15.35 -12.74 11.62
CA GLU A 189 16.47 -11.85 11.28
C GLU A 189 16.72 -11.78 9.77
N ALA A 190 16.66 -12.91 9.07
CA ALA A 190 16.82 -12.94 7.62
C ALA A 190 15.67 -12.22 6.91
N SER A 191 14.43 -12.40 7.42
CA SER A 191 13.25 -11.70 6.91
C SER A 191 13.37 -10.19 7.11
N MET A 192 13.77 -9.73 8.29
CA MET A 192 13.96 -8.31 8.59
C MET A 192 15.05 -7.67 7.73
N ARG A 193 16.13 -8.40 7.43
CA ARG A 193 17.15 -7.93 6.49
C ARG A 193 16.57 -7.71 5.10
N VAL A 194 15.82 -8.69 4.57
CA VAL A 194 15.19 -8.58 3.24
C VAL A 194 14.25 -7.39 3.17
N ILE A 195 13.42 -7.19 4.20
CA ILE A 195 12.49 -6.03 4.26
C ILE A 195 13.27 -4.72 4.28
N THR A 196 14.34 -4.63 5.07
CA THR A 196 15.17 -3.43 5.16
C THR A 196 15.84 -3.12 3.82
N ASP A 197 16.37 -4.13 3.14
CA ASP A 197 16.95 -3.97 1.79
C ASP A 197 15.90 -3.48 0.78
N MET A 198 14.66 -3.98 0.87
CA MET A 198 13.54 -3.51 0.04
C MET A 198 13.19 -2.05 0.35
N MET A 199 13.13 -1.67 1.63
CA MET A 199 12.87 -0.29 2.04
C MET A 199 13.94 0.65 1.46
N GLN A 200 15.23 0.30 1.58
CA GLN A 200 16.34 1.08 1.01
C GLN A 200 16.21 1.22 -0.52
N TYR A 201 15.88 0.13 -1.20
CA TYR A 201 15.72 0.16 -2.65
C TYR A 201 14.54 1.03 -3.07
N CYS A 202 13.39 0.87 -2.43
CA CYS A 202 12.18 1.60 -2.80
C CYS A 202 12.31 3.09 -2.49
N THR A 203 12.80 3.48 -1.32
CA THR A 203 13.05 4.89 -0.98
C THR A 203 13.88 5.59 -2.05
N LYS A 204 14.87 4.90 -2.61
CA LYS A 204 15.76 5.46 -3.63
C LYS A 204 15.20 5.44 -5.05
N HIS A 205 14.45 4.40 -5.41
CA HIS A 205 14.09 4.11 -6.82
C HIS A 205 12.58 4.15 -7.11
N LEU A 206 11.74 4.06 -6.09
CA LEU A 206 10.29 3.98 -6.17
C LEU A 206 9.64 4.98 -5.19
N PRO A 207 9.87 6.30 -5.35
CA PRO A 207 9.50 7.30 -4.33
C PRO A 207 8.00 7.38 -4.05
N GLN A 208 7.15 6.91 -4.97
CA GLN A 208 5.69 6.89 -4.81
C GLN A 208 5.15 5.51 -4.39
N PHE A 209 6.02 4.61 -3.91
CA PHE A 209 5.64 3.24 -3.58
C PHE A 209 5.79 2.96 -2.08
N ASN A 210 4.69 2.59 -1.42
CA ASN A 210 4.69 2.21 -0.01
C ASN A 210 5.29 0.82 0.17
N THR A 211 6.43 0.72 0.84
CA THR A 211 7.20 -0.52 0.97
C THR A 211 6.69 -1.47 2.02
N ILE A 212 5.88 -0.97 2.95
CA ILE A 212 5.34 -1.77 4.05
C ILE A 212 3.97 -1.24 4.47
N SER A 213 3.08 -2.16 4.85
CA SER A 213 1.77 -1.85 5.41
C SER A 213 1.56 -2.72 6.65
N ILE A 214 1.66 -2.12 7.83
CA ILE A 214 1.56 -2.82 9.11
C ILE A 214 0.09 -2.94 9.47
N SER A 215 -0.36 -4.19 9.66
CA SER A 215 -1.77 -4.49 9.83
C SER A 215 -2.06 -5.23 11.14
N GLY A 216 -2.91 -4.65 11.97
CA GLY A 216 -3.41 -5.26 13.20
C GLY A 216 -4.52 -6.29 12.99
N TYR A 217 -5.22 -6.24 11.85
CA TYR A 217 -6.36 -7.10 11.57
C TYR A 217 -6.09 -8.60 11.80
N HIS A 218 -4.96 -9.09 11.30
CA HIS A 218 -4.58 -10.51 11.43
C HIS A 218 -4.35 -10.91 12.90
N ILE A 219 -3.78 -10.01 13.70
CA ILE A 219 -3.58 -10.20 15.13
C ILE A 219 -4.92 -10.26 15.86
N ARG A 220 -5.86 -9.40 15.45
CA ARG A 220 -7.23 -9.39 15.99
C ARG A 220 -7.96 -10.69 15.67
N GLU A 221 -7.94 -11.14 14.43
CA GLU A 221 -8.57 -12.38 13.97
C GLU A 221 -7.94 -13.63 14.62
N ALA A 222 -6.66 -13.57 14.97
CA ALA A 222 -6.00 -14.65 15.73
C ALA A 222 -6.45 -14.71 17.20
N GLY A 223 -7.34 -13.81 17.67
CA GLY A 223 -7.99 -13.87 18.97
C GLY A 223 -7.48 -12.85 20.00
N SER A 224 -6.70 -11.85 19.60
CA SER A 224 -6.26 -10.79 20.51
C SER A 224 -7.42 -9.84 20.88
N THR A 225 -7.29 -9.18 22.02
CA THR A 225 -8.17 -8.06 22.39
C THR A 225 -7.81 -6.83 21.55
N ALA A 226 -8.70 -5.83 21.49
CA ALA A 226 -8.44 -4.57 20.77
C ALA A 226 -7.19 -3.84 21.32
N ALA A 227 -6.97 -3.87 22.63
CA ALA A 227 -5.77 -3.28 23.23
C ALA A 227 -4.49 -4.02 22.84
N GLN A 228 -4.52 -5.36 22.77
CA GLN A 228 -3.40 -6.17 22.33
C GLN A 228 -3.13 -5.98 20.83
N GLU A 229 -4.16 -5.95 20.00
CA GLU A 229 -4.04 -5.63 18.56
C GLU A 229 -3.30 -4.31 18.36
N LEU A 230 -3.75 -3.24 19.00
CA LEU A 230 -3.10 -1.93 18.89
C LEU A 230 -1.66 -1.98 19.41
N ALA A 231 -1.42 -2.58 20.58
CA ALA A 231 -0.09 -2.65 21.18
C ALA A 231 0.90 -3.41 20.30
N PHE A 232 0.52 -4.56 19.76
CA PHE A 232 1.40 -5.37 18.91
C PHE A 232 1.62 -4.70 17.54
N THR A 233 0.59 -4.10 16.96
CA THR A 233 0.72 -3.38 15.68
C THR A 233 1.67 -2.19 15.80
N LEU A 234 1.56 -1.42 16.88
CA LEU A 234 2.49 -0.31 17.13
C LEU A 234 3.91 -0.81 17.42
N ALA A 235 4.07 -1.91 18.18
CA ALA A 235 5.38 -2.51 18.44
C ALA A 235 6.06 -2.99 17.15
N ASP A 236 5.32 -3.61 16.23
CA ASP A 236 5.81 -3.99 14.91
C ASP A 236 6.24 -2.75 14.12
N GLY A 237 5.44 -1.67 14.14
CA GLY A 237 5.77 -0.40 13.51
C GLY A 237 7.07 0.20 14.01
N PHE A 238 7.24 0.29 15.31
CA PHE A 238 8.50 0.77 15.92
C PHE A 238 9.69 -0.09 15.50
N THR A 239 9.52 -1.39 15.48
CA THR A 239 10.58 -2.33 15.10
C THR A 239 11.04 -2.10 13.66
N TYR A 240 10.13 -1.94 12.71
CA TYR A 240 10.50 -1.64 11.31
C TYR A 240 11.23 -0.31 11.18
N VAL A 241 10.77 0.73 11.86
CA VAL A 241 11.45 2.05 11.88
C VAL A 241 12.85 1.94 12.47
N GLU A 242 13.04 1.17 13.54
CA GLU A 242 14.37 0.96 14.13
C GLU A 242 15.33 0.24 13.17
N TYR A 243 14.85 -0.78 12.46
CA TYR A 243 15.66 -1.48 11.46
C TYR A 243 16.03 -0.58 10.28
N ALA A 244 15.09 0.22 9.78
CA ALA A 244 15.35 1.19 8.73
C ALA A 244 16.39 2.24 9.14
N LYS A 245 16.27 2.80 10.36
CA LYS A 245 17.25 3.73 10.93
C LYS A 245 18.63 3.10 11.12
N LYS A 246 18.70 1.87 11.63
CA LYS A 246 19.97 1.13 11.74
C LYS A 246 20.65 0.90 10.38
N ALA A 247 19.85 0.80 9.31
CA ALA A 247 20.35 0.69 7.94
C ALA A 247 20.70 2.05 7.30
N GLY A 248 20.56 3.15 8.03
CA GLY A 248 20.94 4.50 7.58
C GLY A 248 19.86 5.25 6.80
N LEU A 249 18.60 4.77 6.82
CA LEU A 249 17.49 5.51 6.23
C LEU A 249 17.05 6.66 7.14
N ASP A 250 16.74 7.80 6.53
CA ASP A 250 16.08 8.91 7.22
C ASP A 250 14.58 8.62 7.32
N VAL A 251 14.01 8.80 8.52
CA VAL A 251 12.58 8.58 8.76
C VAL A 251 11.74 9.49 7.87
N ASP A 252 12.18 10.72 7.68
CA ASP A 252 11.47 11.70 6.85
C ASP A 252 11.48 11.33 5.35
N GLU A 253 12.46 10.55 4.89
CA GLU A 253 12.51 10.08 3.51
C GLU A 253 11.63 8.86 3.24
N PHE A 254 11.55 7.89 4.17
CA PHE A 254 10.77 6.69 3.93
C PHE A 254 9.38 6.72 4.55
N ALA A 255 9.12 7.61 5.52
CA ALA A 255 7.80 7.77 6.13
C ALA A 255 6.90 8.79 5.41
N HIS A 256 7.45 9.60 4.53
CA HIS A 256 6.73 10.58 3.73
C HIS A 256 6.65 10.17 2.25
N GLY A 257 5.54 9.60 1.84
CA GLY A 257 5.16 9.56 0.43
C GLY A 257 4.26 10.78 0.11
N GLU A 258 4.64 11.58 -0.87
CA GLU A 258 3.95 12.86 -1.19
C GLU A 258 2.47 12.73 -1.62
N GLU A 259 1.94 11.56 -1.94
CA GLU A 259 0.56 11.43 -2.45
C GLU A 259 -0.34 10.41 -1.75
N GLU A 260 0.16 9.43 -1.04
CA GLU A 260 -0.67 8.48 -0.26
C GLU A 260 0.17 7.94 0.90
N TRP A 261 -0.08 8.40 2.12
CA TRP A 261 0.42 7.81 3.39
C TRP A 261 1.80 7.15 3.29
N GLY A 262 2.80 7.76 3.87
CA GLY A 262 4.18 7.30 3.92
C GLY A 262 4.36 5.79 4.11
N CYS A 263 5.53 5.28 3.91
CA CYS A 263 5.88 3.86 3.86
C CYS A 263 5.38 3.01 5.05
N LEU A 264 4.85 3.64 6.08
CA LEU A 264 4.29 3.03 7.28
C LEU A 264 2.77 3.23 7.33
N LYS A 265 2.01 2.30 6.78
CA LYS A 265 0.56 2.29 6.93
C LYS A 265 0.18 1.39 8.11
N VAL A 266 -0.34 1.99 9.18
CA VAL A 266 -0.99 1.26 10.28
C VAL A 266 -2.47 1.14 9.94
N LEU A 267 -2.96 -0.07 9.73
CA LEU A 267 -4.36 -0.39 9.44
C LEU A 267 -5.00 -1.08 10.62
#